data_823ab4d33454957b6c449414df232e79
#
_entry.id   823ab4d33454957b6c449414df232e79
#
_cell.length_a   1.000
_cell.length_b   1.000
_cell.length_c   1.000
_cell.angle_alpha   90.00
_cell.angle_beta   90.00
_cell.angle_gamma   90.00
#
_symmetry.space_group_name_H-M   'P 1'
#
loop_
_entity.id
_entity.type
_entity.pdbx_description
1 polymer ?
#
loop_
_entity_poly.entity_id
_entity_poly.type
_entity_poly.pdbx_seq_one_letter_code
_entity_poly.pdbx_strand_id
1 'polypeptide(L)'
;MDGKRCIALIAHDQKKDDMAEFARQHQDALARFRIVATGTTGGRVQEACPGLDVIRLKSGPLGGDQQIGAMIATGDVDMLIFFVDPLSALPHDVDVKALTRLATVYDIPMALNRATAEQLTDFHSTQKAIG
;
A
#
# COMPACT_ATOMS: atom_id res chain seq x y z
N MET A 1 19.09 -5.26 -9.47
CA MET A 1 17.71 -4.75 -9.51
C MET A 1 16.85 -5.71 -10.30
N ASP A 2 15.67 -5.99 -9.80
CA ASP A 2 14.76 -6.96 -10.42
C ASP A 2 13.76 -6.31 -11.38
N GLY A 3 13.81 -4.99 -11.54
CA GLY A 3 12.90 -4.26 -12.42
C GLY A 3 11.48 -4.14 -11.91
N LYS A 4 11.21 -4.61 -10.70
CA LYS A 4 9.86 -4.53 -10.14
C LYS A 4 9.56 -3.12 -9.63
N ARG A 5 8.32 -2.71 -9.82
CA ARG A 5 7.80 -1.51 -9.16
C ARG A 5 7.54 -1.80 -7.70
N CYS A 6 7.52 -0.76 -6.88
CA CYS A 6 7.28 -0.88 -5.46
C CYS A 6 5.88 -0.36 -5.12
N ILE A 7 5.10 -1.18 -4.44
CA ILE A 7 3.79 -0.81 -3.94
C ILE A 7 3.83 -0.70 -2.42
N ALA A 8 3.22 0.35 -1.88
CA ALA A 8 3.11 0.54 -0.44
C ALA A 8 1.68 0.25 0.02
N LEU A 9 1.56 -0.51 1.09
CA LEU A 9 0.25 -0.90 1.64
C LEU A 9 0.10 -0.33 3.05
N ILE A 10 -0.97 0.44 3.24
CA ILE A 10 -1.33 1.01 4.54
C ILE A 10 -2.82 0.75 4.75
N ALA A 11 -3.22 0.52 5.99
CA ALA A 11 -4.64 0.42 6.34
C ALA A 11 -4.86 0.95 7.76
N HIS A 12 -5.95 1.69 7.95
CA HIS A 12 -6.43 1.99 9.30
C HIS A 12 -6.83 0.69 10.00
N ASP A 13 -6.88 0.72 11.33
CA ASP A 13 -7.11 -0.50 12.12
C ASP A 13 -8.36 -1.27 11.66
N GLN A 14 -9.44 -0.56 11.41
CA GLN A 14 -10.71 -1.19 11.00
C GLN A 14 -10.67 -1.72 9.56
N LYS A 15 -9.61 -1.42 8.81
CA LYS A 15 -9.47 -1.83 7.42
C LYS A 15 -8.36 -2.85 7.20
N LYS A 16 -7.69 -3.28 8.26
CA LYS A 16 -6.56 -4.21 8.11
C LYS A 16 -7.00 -5.59 7.63
N ASP A 17 -8.17 -6.05 8.08
CA ASP A 17 -8.72 -7.32 7.61
C ASP A 17 -9.10 -7.25 6.13
N ASP A 18 -9.66 -6.11 5.70
CA ASP A 18 -9.96 -5.88 4.29
C ASP A 18 -8.68 -5.90 3.44
N MET A 19 -7.60 -5.29 3.96
CA MET A 19 -6.32 -5.28 3.26
C MET A 19 -5.75 -6.70 3.13
N ALA A 20 -5.82 -7.49 4.20
CA ALA A 20 -5.35 -8.87 4.17
C ALA A 20 -6.14 -9.71 3.16
N GLU A 21 -7.45 -9.52 3.11
CA GLU A 21 -8.30 -10.24 2.17
C GLU A 21 -8.03 -9.80 0.73
N PHE A 22 -7.88 -8.50 0.50
CA PHE A 22 -7.49 -7.97 -0.80
C PHE A 22 -6.17 -8.60 -1.27
N ALA A 23 -5.18 -8.64 -0.38
CA ALA A 23 -3.88 -9.22 -0.72
C ALA A 23 -4.01 -10.71 -1.06
N ARG A 24 -4.83 -11.46 -0.31
CA ARG A 24 -5.03 -12.88 -0.56
C ARG A 24 -5.68 -13.12 -1.92
N GLN A 25 -6.66 -12.30 -2.28
CA GLN A 25 -7.37 -12.45 -3.55
C GLN A 25 -6.53 -12.01 -4.75
N HIS A 26 -5.55 -11.14 -4.54
CA HIS A 26 -4.72 -10.58 -5.61
C HIS A 26 -3.25 -10.92 -5.45
N GLN A 27 -2.94 -12.08 -4.88
CA GLN A 27 -1.55 -12.49 -4.62
C GLN A 27 -0.70 -12.51 -5.89
N ASP A 28 -1.25 -13.01 -6.99
CA ASP A 28 -0.49 -13.13 -8.23
C ASP A 28 -0.10 -11.75 -8.77
N ALA A 29 -1.02 -10.79 -8.70
CA ALA A 29 -0.73 -9.43 -9.12
C ALA A 29 0.29 -8.78 -8.19
N LEU A 30 0.10 -8.93 -6.86
CA LEU A 30 1.00 -8.32 -5.88
C LEU A 30 2.40 -8.93 -5.93
N ALA A 31 2.52 -10.20 -6.29
CA ALA A 31 3.84 -10.84 -6.40
C ALA A 31 4.73 -10.19 -7.46
N ARG A 32 4.16 -9.40 -8.35
CA ARG A 32 4.91 -8.67 -9.38
C ARG A 32 5.54 -7.38 -8.87
N PHE A 33 5.22 -6.99 -7.64
CA PHE A 33 5.74 -5.77 -7.02
C PHE A 33 6.70 -6.12 -5.90
N ARG A 34 7.60 -5.18 -5.60
CA ARG A 34 8.21 -5.14 -4.28
C ARG A 34 7.17 -4.51 -3.36
N ILE A 35 6.96 -5.10 -2.21
CA ILE A 35 5.89 -4.68 -1.31
C ILE A 35 6.49 -4.12 -0.02
N VAL A 36 6.14 -2.88 0.30
CA VAL A 36 6.42 -2.31 1.62
C VAL A 36 5.09 -2.04 2.30
N ALA A 37 5.05 -2.11 3.61
CA ALA A 37 3.82 -1.88 4.35
C ALA A 37 4.15 -1.35 5.74
N THR A 38 3.24 -0.56 6.31
CA THR A 38 3.35 -0.18 7.72
C THR A 38 3.23 -1.44 8.58
N GLY A 39 3.84 -1.39 9.77
CA GLY A 39 4.14 -2.59 10.55
C GLY A 39 3.00 -3.56 10.77
N THR A 40 1.90 -3.10 11.39
CA THR A 40 0.75 -4.00 11.66
C THR A 40 0.02 -4.41 10.39
N THR A 41 -0.11 -3.51 9.42
CA THR A 41 -0.69 -3.85 8.11
C THR A 41 0.15 -4.93 7.44
N GLY A 42 1.47 -4.73 7.40
CA GLY A 42 2.39 -5.69 6.80
C GLY A 42 2.33 -7.06 7.47
N GLY A 43 2.21 -7.08 8.80
CA GLY A 43 2.06 -8.34 9.53
C GLY A 43 0.82 -9.10 9.14
N ARG A 44 -0.31 -8.40 9.00
CA ARG A 44 -1.58 -9.03 8.59
C ARG A 44 -1.51 -9.58 7.17
N VAL A 45 -0.90 -8.82 6.26
CA VAL A 45 -0.74 -9.25 4.87
C VAL A 45 0.17 -10.48 4.80
N GLN A 46 1.29 -10.45 5.53
CA GLN A 46 2.23 -11.57 5.53
C GLN A 46 1.60 -12.84 6.11
N GLU A 47 0.77 -12.71 7.16
CA GLU A 47 0.03 -13.84 7.71
C GLU A 47 -0.94 -14.44 6.70
N ALA A 48 -1.67 -13.58 5.99
CA ALA A 48 -2.66 -14.03 5.01
C ALA A 48 -2.00 -14.60 3.76
N CYS A 49 -0.81 -14.12 3.43
CA CYS A 49 -0.11 -14.45 2.19
C CYS A 49 1.35 -14.78 2.49
N PRO A 50 1.63 -15.97 3.06
CA PRO A 50 3.02 -16.31 3.42
C PRO A 50 3.98 -16.34 2.23
N GLY A 51 3.44 -16.49 1.01
CA GLY A 51 4.26 -16.51 -0.20
C GLY A 51 4.67 -15.14 -0.70
N LEU A 52 4.11 -14.07 -0.17
CA LEU A 52 4.51 -12.71 -0.55
C LEU A 52 5.67 -12.25 0.33
N ASP A 53 6.58 -11.51 -0.28
CA ASP A 53 7.73 -10.94 0.43
C ASP A 53 7.40 -9.50 0.78
N VAL A 54 7.00 -9.27 2.02
CA VAL A 54 6.56 -7.96 2.50
C VAL A 54 7.63 -7.36 3.40
N ILE A 55 8.11 -6.18 3.03
CA ILE A 55 9.05 -5.42 3.86
C ILE A 55 8.20 -4.59 4.84
N ARG A 56 8.29 -4.91 6.12
CA ARG A 56 7.52 -4.22 7.15
C ARG A 56 8.29 -3.01 7.67
N LEU A 57 7.67 -1.84 7.56
CA LEU A 57 8.20 -0.60 8.14
C LEU A 57 7.65 -0.45 9.56
N LYS A 58 7.86 0.71 10.18
CA LYS A 58 7.26 1.01 11.47
C LYS A 58 5.74 1.06 11.34
N SER A 59 5.02 0.83 12.44
CA SER A 59 3.57 1.05 12.46
C SER A 59 3.29 2.55 12.30
N GLY A 60 2.07 2.89 11.88
CA GLY A 60 1.67 4.28 11.64
C GLY A 60 2.02 5.22 12.78
N PRO A 61 1.56 4.93 14.03
CA PRO A 61 1.86 5.82 15.16
C PRO A 61 3.33 5.96 15.50
N LEU A 62 4.17 5.04 15.03
CA LEU A 62 5.61 5.06 15.28
C LEU A 62 6.41 5.58 14.09
N GLY A 63 5.75 6.20 13.12
CA GLY A 63 6.42 6.84 11.99
C GLY A 63 6.39 6.07 10.68
N GLY A 64 5.61 4.99 10.59
CA GLY A 64 5.51 4.21 9.34
C GLY A 64 4.98 5.03 8.17
N ASP A 65 4.00 5.88 8.41
CA ASP A 65 3.44 6.73 7.36
C ASP A 65 4.48 7.72 6.84
N GLN A 66 5.30 8.27 7.73
CA GLN A 66 6.38 9.18 7.35
C GLN A 66 7.45 8.46 6.55
N GLN A 67 7.75 7.21 6.88
CA GLN A 67 8.69 6.41 6.10
C GLN A 67 8.19 6.22 4.67
N ILE A 68 6.91 5.89 4.51
CA ILE A 68 6.32 5.73 3.17
C ILE A 68 6.32 7.06 2.43
N GLY A 69 5.97 8.16 3.11
CA GLY A 69 6.02 9.48 2.50
C GLY A 69 7.40 9.83 1.96
N ALA A 70 8.44 9.54 2.74
CA ALA A 70 9.81 9.77 2.30
C ALA A 70 10.15 8.90 1.08
N MET A 71 9.69 7.64 1.05
CA MET A 71 9.93 6.75 -0.08
C MET A 71 9.22 7.20 -1.35
N ILE A 72 8.04 7.80 -1.21
CA ILE A 72 7.36 8.41 -2.36
C ILE A 72 8.21 9.56 -2.90
N ALA A 73 8.68 10.42 -2.01
CA ALA A 73 9.46 11.60 -2.40
C ALA A 73 10.79 11.25 -3.07
N THR A 74 11.40 10.14 -2.69
CA THR A 74 12.67 9.70 -3.27
C THR A 74 12.50 8.81 -4.51
N GLY A 75 11.26 8.50 -4.89
CA GLY A 75 11.00 7.65 -6.05
C GLY A 75 11.09 6.16 -5.78
N ASP A 76 11.15 5.77 -4.51
CA ASP A 76 11.26 4.36 -4.13
C ASP A 76 9.91 3.65 -4.04
N VAL A 77 8.81 4.39 -4.02
CA VAL A 77 7.45 3.85 -4.05
C VAL A 77 6.75 4.37 -5.30
N ASP A 78 6.19 3.45 -6.07
CA ASP A 78 5.55 3.75 -7.36
C ASP A 78 4.04 3.74 -7.29
N MET A 79 3.45 3.17 -6.25
CA MET A 79 2.01 3.09 -6.08
C MET A 79 1.68 2.99 -4.60
N LEU A 80 0.60 3.67 -4.18
CA LEU A 80 0.16 3.66 -2.78
C LEU A 80 -1.26 3.13 -2.68
N ILE A 81 -1.44 2.10 -1.86
CA ILE A 81 -2.77 1.60 -1.50
C ILE A 81 -2.96 1.91 -0.01
N PHE A 82 -3.89 2.81 0.28
CA PHE A 82 -4.17 3.21 1.64
C PHE A 82 -5.66 3.02 1.92
N PHE A 83 -6.02 1.93 2.60
CA PHE A 83 -7.41 1.68 2.94
C PHE A 83 -7.79 2.55 4.14
N VAL A 84 -8.50 3.63 3.82
CA VAL A 84 -8.89 4.66 4.79
C VAL A 84 -10.23 4.28 5.43
N ASP A 85 -10.31 4.48 6.74
CA ASP A 85 -11.59 4.40 7.45
C ASP A 85 -12.13 5.82 7.63
N PRO A 86 -13.08 6.27 6.80
CA PRO A 86 -13.57 7.65 6.87
C PRO A 86 -14.44 7.92 8.09
N LEU A 87 -14.83 6.87 8.78
CA LEU A 87 -15.67 6.97 9.98
C LEU A 87 -14.85 6.99 11.26
N SER A 88 -13.54 6.85 11.16
CA SER A 88 -12.65 6.92 12.30
C SER A 88 -12.28 8.38 12.59
N ALA A 89 -12.32 8.75 13.84
CA ALA A 89 -11.98 10.10 14.29
C ALA A 89 -10.70 10.12 15.13
N LEU A 90 -9.76 9.24 14.84
CA LEU A 90 -8.53 9.11 15.60
C LEU A 90 -7.55 10.24 15.27
N PRO A 91 -6.84 10.79 16.28
CA PRO A 91 -5.95 11.94 16.05
C PRO A 91 -4.82 11.68 15.06
N HIS A 92 -4.36 10.44 14.94
CA HIS A 92 -3.26 10.12 14.03
C HIS A 92 -3.69 9.89 12.58
N ASP A 93 -4.98 10.13 12.26
CA ASP A 93 -5.46 10.02 10.89
C ASP A 93 -5.02 11.19 10.00
N VAL A 94 -4.36 12.18 10.57
CA VAL A 94 -3.89 13.35 9.82
C VAL A 94 -2.96 12.99 8.67
N ASP A 95 -2.31 11.85 8.75
CA ASP A 95 -1.34 11.44 7.74
C ASP A 95 -1.95 11.09 6.39
N VAL A 96 -3.26 10.87 6.32
CA VAL A 96 -3.96 10.69 5.04
C VAL A 96 -3.74 11.88 4.13
N LYS A 97 -3.87 13.09 4.66
CA LYS A 97 -3.67 14.33 3.87
C LYS A 97 -2.24 14.44 3.38
N ALA A 98 -1.27 14.15 4.24
CA ALA A 98 0.14 14.25 3.88
C ALA A 98 0.49 13.26 2.76
N LEU A 99 0.01 12.02 2.85
CA LEU A 99 0.29 11.00 1.85
C LEU A 99 -0.43 11.29 0.53
N THR A 100 -1.67 11.78 0.60
CA THR A 100 -2.42 12.18 -0.60
C THR A 100 -1.70 13.30 -1.34
N ARG A 101 -1.20 14.27 -0.59
CA ARG A 101 -0.44 15.37 -1.15
C ARG A 101 0.83 14.88 -1.86
N LEU A 102 1.58 13.99 -1.21
CA LEU A 102 2.82 13.46 -1.79
C LEU A 102 2.54 12.63 -3.05
N ALA A 103 1.53 11.78 -3.00
CA ALA A 103 1.15 11.00 -4.18
C ALA A 103 0.75 11.90 -5.34
N THR A 104 0.06 12.99 -5.05
CA THR A 104 -0.34 13.97 -6.07
C THR A 104 0.85 14.72 -6.63
N VAL A 105 1.74 15.21 -5.75
CA VAL A 105 2.94 15.96 -6.16
C VAL A 105 3.84 15.11 -7.04
N TYR A 106 4.04 13.86 -6.67
CA TYR A 106 4.96 12.96 -7.39
C TYR A 106 4.27 12.11 -8.44
N ASP A 107 2.96 12.36 -8.63
CA ASP A 107 2.16 11.77 -9.72
C ASP A 107 2.20 10.24 -9.73
N ILE A 108 2.00 9.63 -8.57
CA ILE A 108 1.89 8.18 -8.48
C ILE A 108 0.43 7.78 -8.22
N PRO A 109 0.02 6.59 -8.70
CA PRO A 109 -1.34 6.11 -8.43
C PRO A 109 -1.57 5.91 -6.95
N MET A 110 -2.77 6.27 -6.47
CA MET A 110 -3.14 6.10 -5.08
C MET A 110 -4.59 5.60 -4.99
N ALA A 111 -4.79 4.51 -4.25
CA ALA A 111 -6.12 3.99 -3.95
C ALA A 111 -6.43 4.20 -2.50
N LEU A 112 -7.61 4.75 -2.20
CA LEU A 112 -8.07 4.98 -0.83
C LEU A 112 -9.07 3.92 -0.37
N ASN A 113 -9.50 3.06 -1.28
CA ASN A 113 -10.44 1.98 -0.99
C ASN A 113 -10.13 0.76 -1.85
N ARG A 114 -10.82 -0.33 -1.53
CA ARG A 114 -10.59 -1.61 -2.20
C ARG A 114 -10.96 -1.56 -3.69
N ALA A 115 -12.05 -0.92 -4.04
CA ALA A 115 -12.50 -0.86 -5.43
C ALA A 115 -11.44 -0.24 -6.32
N THR A 116 -10.86 0.88 -5.91
CA THR A 116 -9.79 1.53 -6.66
C THR A 116 -8.53 0.66 -6.68
N ALA A 117 -8.19 0.05 -5.54
CA ALA A 117 -7.01 -0.82 -5.46
C ALA A 117 -7.10 -1.98 -6.44
N GLU A 118 -8.26 -2.59 -6.58
CA GLU A 118 -8.47 -3.69 -7.52
C GLU A 118 -8.28 -3.23 -8.96
N GLN A 119 -8.79 -2.05 -9.30
CA GLN A 119 -8.61 -1.48 -10.64
C GLN A 119 -7.14 -1.23 -10.94
N LEU A 120 -6.41 -0.68 -9.98
CA LEU A 120 -4.99 -0.37 -10.18
C LEU A 120 -4.14 -1.62 -10.34
N THR A 121 -4.37 -2.65 -9.51
CA THR A 121 -3.60 -3.88 -9.60
C THR A 121 -3.91 -4.65 -10.88
N ASP A 122 -5.16 -4.67 -11.30
CA ASP A 122 -5.56 -5.33 -12.54
C ASP A 122 -4.95 -4.62 -13.75
N PHE A 123 -4.98 -3.29 -13.77
CA PHE A 123 -4.38 -2.52 -14.85
C PHE A 123 -2.89 -2.80 -14.99
N HIS A 124 -2.15 -2.77 -13.89
CA HIS A 124 -0.72 -3.03 -13.91
C HIS A 124 -0.41 -4.47 -14.32
N SER A 125 -1.21 -5.42 -13.88
CA SER A 125 -1.07 -6.82 -14.25
C SER A 125 -1.26 -6.99 -15.77
N THR A 126 -2.28 -6.36 -16.34
CA THR A 126 -2.56 -6.39 -17.77
C THR A 126 -1.45 -5.72 -18.56
N GLN A 127 -0.99 -4.57 -18.14
CA GLN A 127 0.11 -3.85 -18.79
C GLN A 127 1.38 -4.71 -18.82
N LYS A 128 1.67 -5.39 -17.72
CA LYS A 128 2.84 -6.26 -17.63
C LYS A 128 2.74 -7.44 -18.58
N ALA A 129 1.54 -7.96 -18.79
CA ALA A 129 1.30 -9.07 -19.70
C ALA A 129 1.45 -8.66 -21.16
N ILE A 130 1.13 -7.42 -21.49
CA ILE A 130 1.22 -6.88 -22.85
C ILE A 130 2.64 -6.41 -23.16
N GLY A 131 3.22 -5.79 -22.18
CA GLY A 131 4.56 -5.22 -22.32
C GLY A 131 5.64 -6.17 -21.99
#